data_7c4eed9f648a2280069e36e3f2c44a11
#
_entry.id   7c4eed9f648a2280069e36e3f2c44a11
#
_cell.length_a   1.000
_cell.length_b   1.000
_cell.length_c   1.000
_cell.angle_alpha   90.00
_cell.angle_beta   90.00
_cell.angle_gamma   90.00
#
_symmetry.space_group_name_H-M   'P 1'
#
loop_
_entity.id
_entity.type
_entity.pdbx_description
1 polymer ?
#
loop_
_entity_poly.entity_id
_entity_poly.type
_entity_poly.pdbx_seq_one_letter_code
_entity_poly.pdbx_strand_id
1 'polypeptide(L)'
;MKKLMMALLAMMAGLFGTTACGGSIFGQTRIKGSGNLITRTVAVGNFHTIDASRGVKVLLTDEPGDIEICADDNLIEYVRVGIDGGELKITVAPRIHAVPSEQILVRVPYNGNIRKLEASSAAKIVAKTLFTGRMLEIEASSAARIRVDAQVETCEIDASSSAKVVAQIDADRLEADASSASSILLQGAVQKAVFEASSAASIAARKLGA
;
A
#
# COMPACT_ATOMS: atom_id res chain seq x y z
N MET A 1 9.00 30.94 -2.43
CA MET A 1 8.52 30.93 -3.84
C MET A 1 7.75 29.63 -4.02
N LYS A 2 6.43 29.75 -4.03
CA LYS A 2 5.50 28.62 -4.11
C LYS A 2 5.59 27.95 -5.48
N LYS A 3 5.98 26.67 -5.55
CA LYS A 3 5.85 25.88 -6.76
C LYS A 3 4.44 25.32 -6.82
N LEU A 4 3.64 25.94 -7.65
CA LEU A 4 2.31 25.57 -8.04
C LEU A 4 2.41 24.31 -8.95
N MET A 5 2.08 23.13 -8.42
CA MET A 5 1.85 21.95 -9.27
C MET A 5 0.37 21.94 -9.69
N MET A 6 0.12 22.35 -10.91
CA MET A 6 -1.20 22.30 -11.54
C MET A 6 -1.60 20.86 -11.84
N ALA A 7 -2.67 20.42 -11.20
CA ALA A 7 -3.40 19.24 -11.62
C ALA A 7 -4.07 19.52 -12.98
N LEU A 8 -3.72 18.76 -13.99
CA LEU A 8 -4.36 18.81 -15.30
C LEU A 8 -5.64 18.00 -15.28
N LEU A 9 -6.77 18.67 -15.06
CA LEU A 9 -8.12 18.12 -15.18
C LEU A 9 -8.49 18.09 -16.66
N ALA A 10 -8.38 16.94 -17.31
CA ALA A 10 -8.91 16.73 -18.66
C ALA A 10 -10.41 16.39 -18.59
N MET A 11 -11.25 17.38 -18.81
CA MET A 11 -12.67 17.27 -19.02
C MET A 11 -12.90 16.77 -20.46
N MET A 12 -13.38 15.54 -20.65
CA MET A 12 -13.99 15.10 -21.91
C MET A 12 -15.46 14.77 -21.68
N ALA A 13 -16.29 15.69 -22.10
CA ALA A 13 -17.72 15.49 -22.24
C ALA A 13 -18.04 14.90 -23.62
N GLY A 14 -18.88 13.87 -23.65
CA GLY A 14 -19.87 13.61 -24.69
C GLY A 14 -19.47 12.75 -25.87
N LEU A 15 -20.01 11.55 -25.97
CA LEU A 15 -21.02 11.20 -26.98
C LEU A 15 -21.57 9.80 -26.67
N PHE A 16 -22.87 9.73 -26.43
CA PHE A 16 -23.60 8.47 -26.39
C PHE A 16 -23.61 7.86 -27.79
N GLY A 17 -22.97 6.72 -27.95
CA GLY A 17 -23.09 5.87 -29.11
C GLY A 17 -23.27 4.44 -28.63
N THR A 18 -24.54 3.98 -28.63
CA THR A 18 -24.90 2.58 -28.40
C THR A 18 -24.45 1.75 -29.59
N THR A 19 -23.39 0.98 -29.45
CA THR A 19 -23.16 -0.19 -30.28
C THR A 19 -22.71 -1.33 -29.37
N ALA A 20 -23.63 -2.24 -29.15
CA ALA A 20 -23.34 -3.57 -28.64
C ALA A 20 -22.40 -4.27 -29.62
N CYS A 21 -21.14 -4.42 -29.27
CA CYS A 21 -20.26 -5.38 -29.89
C CYS A 21 -19.37 -5.96 -28.80
N GLY A 22 -19.68 -7.20 -28.42
CA GLY A 22 -18.89 -7.98 -27.49
C GLY A 22 -17.49 -8.25 -28.05
N GLY A 23 -16.55 -7.42 -27.66
CA GLY A 23 -15.14 -7.57 -27.89
C GLY A 23 -14.41 -7.46 -26.56
N SER A 24 -13.87 -8.55 -26.07
CA SER A 24 -12.96 -8.60 -24.92
C SER A 24 -11.69 -7.79 -25.25
N ILE A 25 -11.66 -6.52 -24.91
CA ILE A 25 -10.59 -5.61 -25.39
C ILE A 25 -9.33 -5.67 -24.52
N PHE A 26 -9.31 -6.40 -23.40
CA PHE A 26 -8.08 -6.71 -22.65
C PHE A 26 -8.21 -8.08 -22.04
N GLY A 27 -7.65 -9.09 -22.69
CA GLY A 27 -7.61 -10.45 -22.20
C GLY A 27 -6.85 -10.56 -20.88
N GLN A 28 -7.54 -10.30 -19.77
CA GLN A 28 -7.08 -10.73 -18.46
C GLN A 28 -7.43 -12.20 -18.28
N THR A 29 -6.41 -13.02 -18.03
CA THR A 29 -6.62 -14.42 -17.68
C THR A 29 -7.04 -14.50 -16.22
N ARG A 30 -8.27 -14.95 -15.97
CA ARG A 30 -8.77 -15.19 -14.62
C ARG A 30 -8.32 -16.58 -14.17
N ILE A 31 -7.58 -16.66 -13.06
CA ILE A 31 -7.12 -17.91 -12.48
C ILE A 31 -7.67 -18.01 -11.06
N LYS A 32 -8.43 -19.08 -10.80
CA LYS A 32 -8.91 -19.40 -9.46
C LYS A 32 -7.86 -20.25 -8.75
N GLY A 33 -7.59 -19.92 -7.49
CA GLY A 33 -6.68 -20.69 -6.63
C GLY A 33 -7.15 -22.14 -6.45
N SER A 34 -6.21 -23.04 -6.38
CA SER A 34 -6.42 -24.49 -6.23
C SER A 34 -6.89 -24.89 -4.83
N GLY A 35 -6.61 -24.07 -3.81
CA GLY A 35 -6.80 -24.40 -2.40
C GLY A 35 -5.60 -25.10 -1.77
N ASN A 36 -4.57 -25.45 -2.55
CA ASN A 36 -3.33 -26.01 -2.05
C ASN A 36 -2.28 -24.91 -1.86
N LEU A 37 -2.09 -24.50 -0.61
CA LEU A 37 -1.14 -23.44 -0.28
C LEU A 37 0.28 -23.96 -0.21
N ILE A 38 1.20 -23.28 -0.89
CA ILE A 38 2.63 -23.56 -0.84
C ILE A 38 3.41 -22.28 -0.48
N THR A 39 4.64 -22.44 -0.04
CA THR A 39 5.55 -21.36 0.29
C THR A 39 6.76 -21.37 -0.66
N ARG A 40 7.12 -20.19 -1.14
CA ARG A 40 8.34 -19.92 -1.90
C ARG A 40 9.14 -18.83 -1.23
N THR A 41 10.46 -19.03 -1.12
CA THR A 41 11.38 -18.07 -0.55
C THR A 41 12.11 -17.30 -1.65
N VAL A 42 12.35 -16.02 -1.44
CA VAL A 42 13.07 -15.14 -2.35
C VAL A 42 14.10 -14.34 -1.55
N ALA A 43 15.38 -14.53 -1.86
CA ALA A 43 16.43 -13.69 -1.30
C ALA A 43 16.37 -12.28 -1.92
N VAL A 44 16.37 -11.26 -1.09
CA VAL A 44 16.28 -9.87 -1.55
C VAL A 44 17.37 -9.05 -0.88
N GLY A 45 18.00 -8.15 -1.67
CA GLY A 45 18.98 -7.21 -1.17
C GLY A 45 18.39 -6.06 -0.36
N ASN A 46 19.14 -4.99 -0.20
CA ASN A 46 18.69 -3.83 0.56
C ASN A 46 17.64 -3.02 -0.20
N PHE A 47 16.61 -2.61 0.52
CA PHE A 47 15.55 -1.72 0.03
C PHE A 47 15.17 -0.73 1.14
N HIS A 48 14.56 0.38 0.74
CA HIS A 48 14.07 1.43 1.65
C HIS A 48 12.62 1.80 1.38
N THR A 49 12.03 1.28 0.32
CA THR A 49 10.62 1.47 -0.05
C THR A 49 9.97 0.11 -0.27
N ILE A 50 8.73 -0.04 0.15
CA ILE A 50 7.88 -1.20 -0.18
C ILE A 50 6.69 -0.70 -0.98
N ASP A 51 6.54 -1.18 -2.21
CA ASP A 51 5.35 -1.02 -3.06
C ASP A 51 4.58 -2.33 -3.15
N ALA A 52 3.36 -2.34 -2.62
CA ALA A 52 2.47 -3.48 -2.65
C ALA A 52 1.22 -3.18 -3.48
N SER A 53 0.89 -4.04 -4.44
CA SER A 53 -0.27 -3.81 -5.29
C SER A 53 -1.04 -5.09 -5.63
N ARG A 54 -2.25 -4.92 -6.23
CA ARG A 54 -3.06 -6.01 -6.79
C ARG A 54 -3.49 -7.08 -5.77
N GLY A 55 -3.95 -6.62 -4.60
CA GLY A 55 -4.58 -7.48 -3.59
C GLY A 55 -3.62 -8.32 -2.74
N VAL A 56 -2.32 -8.20 -2.90
CA VAL A 56 -1.35 -8.90 -2.04
C VAL A 56 -1.43 -8.37 -0.60
N LYS A 57 -1.09 -9.22 0.36
CA LYS A 57 -0.91 -8.84 1.76
C LYS A 57 0.57 -8.95 2.12
N VAL A 58 1.16 -7.84 2.49
CA VAL A 58 2.53 -7.78 3.02
C VAL A 58 2.45 -7.76 4.55
N LEU A 59 3.23 -8.62 5.18
CA LEU A 59 3.42 -8.67 6.61
C LEU A 59 4.88 -8.39 6.92
N LEU A 60 5.16 -7.23 7.51
CA LEU A 60 6.49 -6.89 8.02
C LEU A 60 6.68 -7.50 9.41
N THR A 61 7.79 -8.18 9.61
CA THR A 61 8.12 -8.89 10.84
C THR A 61 9.55 -8.58 11.30
N ASP A 62 9.82 -8.74 12.61
CA ASP A 62 11.17 -8.63 13.19
C ASP A 62 11.98 -9.92 12.99
N GLU A 63 11.37 -10.97 12.47
CA GLU A 63 12.04 -12.25 12.23
C GLU A 63 13.04 -12.07 11.08
N PRO A 64 14.33 -12.33 11.29
CA PRO A 64 15.32 -12.26 10.23
C PRO A 64 15.15 -13.42 9.24
N GLY A 65 15.49 -13.20 8.00
CA GLY A 65 15.40 -14.23 6.98
C GLY A 65 15.19 -13.66 5.58
N ASP A 66 14.80 -14.53 4.69
CA ASP A 66 14.41 -14.20 3.33
C ASP A 66 12.92 -13.80 3.25
N ILE A 67 12.50 -13.25 2.14
CA ILE A 67 11.08 -12.97 1.89
C ILE A 67 10.37 -14.29 1.60
N GLU A 68 9.31 -14.56 2.34
CA GLU A 68 8.44 -15.73 2.15
C GLU A 68 7.15 -15.33 1.45
N ILE A 69 6.80 -16.06 0.39
CA ILE A 69 5.57 -15.90 -0.38
C ILE A 69 4.71 -17.13 -0.16
N CYS A 70 3.53 -16.97 0.41
CA CYS A 70 2.54 -18.04 0.58
C CYS A 70 1.32 -17.76 -0.31
N ALA A 71 1.01 -18.70 -1.20
CA ALA A 71 -0.11 -18.60 -2.14
C ALA A 71 -0.53 -20.00 -2.61
N ASP A 72 -1.67 -20.08 -3.30
CA ASP A 72 -2.05 -21.30 -4.02
C ASP A 72 -0.95 -21.72 -5.00
N ASP A 73 -0.68 -23.01 -5.13
CA ASP A 73 0.39 -23.60 -5.97
C ASP A 73 0.29 -23.15 -7.45
N ASN A 74 -0.92 -23.03 -7.96
CA ASN A 74 -1.18 -22.54 -9.32
C ASN A 74 -1.18 -21.01 -9.47
N LEU A 75 -1.02 -20.25 -8.40
CA LEU A 75 -0.95 -18.78 -8.41
C LEU A 75 0.44 -18.24 -8.03
N ILE A 76 1.24 -19.00 -7.30
CA ILE A 76 2.50 -18.53 -6.73
C ILE A 76 3.52 -18.11 -7.80
N GLU A 77 3.47 -18.74 -8.99
CA GLU A 77 4.32 -18.40 -10.13
C GLU A 77 4.04 -16.99 -10.70
N TYR A 78 2.82 -16.48 -10.49
CA TYR A 78 2.41 -15.15 -10.93
C TYR A 78 2.70 -14.06 -9.91
N VAL A 79 3.09 -14.40 -8.69
CA VAL A 79 3.51 -13.42 -7.68
C VAL A 79 4.91 -12.92 -8.02
N ARG A 80 5.03 -11.61 -8.21
CA ARG A 80 6.28 -10.92 -8.53
C ARG A 80 6.79 -10.22 -7.29
N VAL A 81 8.02 -10.53 -6.91
CA VAL A 81 8.77 -9.88 -5.84
C VAL A 81 10.15 -9.56 -6.38
N GLY A 82 10.55 -8.32 -6.31
CA GLY A 82 11.85 -7.88 -6.82
C GLY A 82 12.19 -6.47 -6.38
N ILE A 83 13.47 -6.11 -6.45
CA ILE A 83 13.97 -4.77 -6.14
C ILE A 83 14.31 -4.03 -7.44
N ASP A 84 13.86 -2.79 -7.53
CA ASP A 84 14.20 -1.86 -8.58
C ASP A 84 14.46 -0.48 -7.96
N GLY A 85 15.68 0.05 -8.12
CA GLY A 85 16.04 1.36 -7.56
C GLY A 85 15.94 1.49 -6.04
N GLY A 86 16.06 0.39 -5.27
CA GLY A 86 15.89 0.39 -3.81
C GLY A 86 14.43 0.29 -3.35
N GLU A 87 13.51 0.05 -4.26
CA GLU A 87 12.10 -0.19 -4.03
C GLU A 87 11.78 -1.69 -4.15
N LEU A 88 11.27 -2.29 -3.09
CA LEU A 88 10.77 -3.66 -3.08
C LEU A 88 9.35 -3.70 -3.64
N LYS A 89 9.21 -4.14 -4.88
CA LYS A 89 7.92 -4.30 -5.57
C LYS A 89 7.32 -5.67 -5.33
N ILE A 90 6.08 -5.70 -4.83
CA ILE A 90 5.33 -6.91 -4.52
C ILE A 90 3.97 -6.83 -5.19
N THR A 91 3.76 -7.65 -6.22
CA THR A 91 2.55 -7.58 -7.05
C THR A 91 2.19 -8.92 -7.69
N VAL A 92 1.05 -8.99 -8.34
CA VAL A 92 0.69 -10.10 -9.23
C VAL A 92 0.97 -9.70 -10.68
N ALA A 93 1.44 -10.64 -11.50
CA ALA A 93 1.79 -10.41 -12.89
C ALA A 93 0.68 -9.65 -13.66
N PRO A 94 1.04 -8.73 -14.57
CA PRO A 94 0.06 -8.01 -15.37
C PRO A 94 -0.77 -8.99 -16.21
N ARG A 95 -2.03 -8.63 -16.49
CA ARG A 95 -3.01 -9.45 -17.21
C ARG A 95 -3.49 -10.72 -16.48
N ILE A 96 -3.01 -11.00 -15.27
CA ILE A 96 -3.56 -12.06 -14.42
C ILE A 96 -4.56 -11.43 -13.45
N HIS A 97 -5.78 -11.95 -13.46
CA HIS A 97 -6.79 -11.71 -12.44
C HIS A 97 -6.83 -12.91 -11.52
N ALA A 98 -5.98 -12.89 -10.50
CA ALA A 98 -5.92 -13.94 -9.50
C ALA A 98 -7.16 -13.87 -8.58
N VAL A 99 -7.80 -15.01 -8.36
CA VAL A 99 -8.86 -15.21 -7.37
C VAL A 99 -8.37 -16.28 -6.40
N PRO A 100 -7.49 -15.90 -5.46
CA PRO A 100 -6.86 -16.87 -4.57
C PRO A 100 -7.87 -17.50 -3.60
N SER A 101 -7.60 -18.70 -3.15
CA SER A 101 -8.40 -19.39 -2.11
C SER A 101 -8.25 -18.70 -0.77
N GLU A 102 -7.01 -18.27 -0.45
CA GLU A 102 -6.68 -17.39 0.65
C GLU A 102 -5.84 -16.21 0.14
N GLN A 103 -5.89 -15.07 0.83
CA GLN A 103 -5.15 -13.89 0.41
C GLN A 103 -3.65 -14.19 0.28
N ILE A 104 -3.05 -13.90 -0.89
CA ILE A 104 -1.61 -14.03 -1.12
C ILE A 104 -0.86 -13.26 -0.04
N LEU A 105 -0.05 -13.97 0.73
CA LEU A 105 0.70 -13.42 1.85
C LEU A 105 2.20 -13.38 1.52
N VAL A 106 2.80 -12.21 1.69
CA VAL A 106 4.25 -12.03 1.57
C VAL A 106 4.79 -11.53 2.91
N ARG A 107 5.61 -12.36 3.57
CA ARG A 107 6.33 -11.95 4.78
C ARG A 107 7.63 -11.30 4.39
N VAL A 108 7.87 -10.11 4.90
CA VAL A 108 9.05 -9.32 4.62
C VAL A 108 9.76 -9.01 5.94
N PRO A 109 11.03 -9.42 6.11
CA PRO A 109 11.83 -9.02 7.25
C PRO A 109 12.03 -7.51 7.28
N TYR A 110 11.83 -6.90 8.45
CA TYR A 110 12.14 -5.49 8.66
C TYR A 110 13.65 -5.29 8.78
N ASN A 111 14.21 -4.47 7.92
CA ASN A 111 15.66 -4.25 7.84
C ASN A 111 16.15 -2.95 8.51
N GLY A 112 15.26 -2.22 9.18
CA GLY A 112 15.58 -0.93 9.83
C GLY A 112 15.80 0.25 8.87
N ASN A 113 15.77 0.03 7.55
CA ASN A 113 16.07 1.06 6.56
C ASN A 113 14.84 1.55 5.78
N ILE A 114 13.66 1.00 6.07
CA ILE A 114 12.43 1.34 5.35
C ILE A 114 12.01 2.76 5.73
N ARG A 115 11.78 3.60 4.71
CA ARG A 115 11.37 5.00 4.83
C ARG A 115 10.04 5.28 4.15
N LYS A 116 9.59 4.37 3.27
CA LYS A 116 8.33 4.53 2.54
C LYS A 116 7.57 3.21 2.46
N LEU A 117 6.25 3.31 2.72
CA LEU A 117 5.28 2.24 2.52
C LEU A 117 4.24 2.72 1.52
N GLU A 118 4.13 2.03 0.41
CA GLU A 118 3.17 2.31 -0.65
C GLU A 118 2.26 1.11 -0.88
N ALA A 119 0.94 1.34 -0.90
CA ALA A 119 -0.03 0.30 -1.16
C ALA A 119 -1.12 0.80 -2.10
N SER A 120 -1.41 0.00 -3.13
CA SER A 120 -2.43 0.33 -4.12
C SER A 120 -3.29 -0.89 -4.51
N SER A 121 -4.38 -0.65 -5.25
CA SER A 121 -5.17 -1.72 -5.87
C SER A 121 -5.55 -2.85 -4.89
N ALA A 122 -6.19 -2.48 -3.78
CA ALA A 122 -6.66 -3.37 -2.73
C ALA A 122 -5.57 -4.17 -1.97
N ALA A 123 -4.29 -3.83 -2.13
CA ALA A 123 -3.21 -4.42 -1.35
C ALA A 123 -3.30 -4.05 0.12
N LYS A 124 -2.63 -4.82 0.96
CA LYS A 124 -2.54 -4.57 2.40
C LYS A 124 -1.10 -4.64 2.87
N ILE A 125 -0.68 -3.66 3.65
CA ILE A 125 0.58 -3.70 4.39
C ILE A 125 0.24 -3.70 5.89
N VAL A 126 0.78 -4.66 6.62
CA VAL A 126 0.63 -4.75 8.07
C VAL A 126 2.02 -4.89 8.67
N ALA A 127 2.45 -3.89 9.42
CA ALA A 127 3.67 -3.98 10.19
C ALA A 127 3.36 -4.53 11.59
N LYS A 128 4.10 -5.54 12.01
CA LYS A 128 4.13 -6.05 13.39
C LYS A 128 5.34 -5.53 14.17
N THR A 129 6.17 -4.75 13.51
CA THR A 129 7.37 -4.14 14.04
C THR A 129 7.16 -2.64 14.23
N LEU A 130 7.85 -2.04 15.16
CA LEU A 130 7.89 -0.60 15.34
C LEU A 130 8.90 0.00 14.37
N PHE A 131 8.43 0.92 13.53
CA PHE A 131 9.32 1.71 12.69
C PHE A 131 10.02 2.77 13.53
N THR A 132 11.35 2.84 13.39
CA THR A 132 12.15 3.88 14.05
C THR A 132 13.05 4.56 13.03
N GLY A 133 13.23 5.88 13.16
CA GLY A 133 14.11 6.61 12.25
C GLY A 133 13.78 8.09 12.15
N ARG A 134 14.28 8.71 11.10
CA ARG A 134 14.07 10.15 10.87
C ARG A 134 12.77 10.44 10.14
N MET A 135 12.41 9.62 9.17
CA MET A 135 11.26 9.88 8.31
C MET A 135 10.55 8.59 7.93
N LEU A 136 9.22 8.64 7.94
CA LEU A 136 8.37 7.62 7.36
C LEU A 136 7.30 8.27 6.49
N GLU A 137 7.24 7.86 5.23
CA GLU A 137 6.21 8.22 4.26
C GLU A 137 5.26 7.04 4.05
N ILE A 138 3.95 7.30 4.06
CA ILE A 138 2.90 6.28 3.93
C ILE A 138 1.94 6.73 2.85
N GLU A 139 1.87 5.99 1.75
CA GLU A 139 0.95 6.25 0.65
C GLU A 139 -0.03 5.10 0.47
N ALA A 140 -1.32 5.38 0.47
CA ALA A 140 -2.36 4.39 0.25
C ALA A 140 -3.39 4.87 -0.77
N SER A 141 -3.67 4.05 -1.78
CA SER A 141 -4.65 4.40 -2.81
C SER A 141 -5.52 3.21 -3.24
N SER A 142 -6.59 3.47 -3.99
CA SER A 142 -7.37 2.42 -4.67
C SER A 142 -7.79 1.26 -3.74
N ALA A 143 -8.47 1.59 -2.65
CA ALA A 143 -8.99 0.66 -1.65
C ALA A 143 -7.89 -0.14 -0.88
N ALA A 144 -6.64 0.27 -0.95
CA ALA A 144 -5.55 -0.34 -0.18
C ALA A 144 -5.68 -0.07 1.32
N ARG A 145 -4.95 -0.84 2.13
CA ARG A 145 -4.92 -0.70 3.58
C ARG A 145 -3.51 -0.79 4.11
N ILE A 146 -3.14 0.17 4.96
CA ILE A 146 -1.86 0.15 5.67
C ILE A 146 -2.13 0.23 7.17
N ARG A 147 -1.44 -0.63 7.94
CA ARG A 147 -1.39 -0.56 9.39
C ARG A 147 0.07 -0.57 9.84
N VAL A 148 0.45 0.45 10.63
CA VAL A 148 1.83 0.65 11.07
C VAL A 148 1.88 1.35 12.42
N ASP A 149 2.90 1.02 13.20
CA ASP A 149 3.28 1.73 14.40
C ASP A 149 4.69 2.31 14.19
N ALA A 150 4.89 3.61 14.46
CA ALA A 150 6.15 4.30 14.18
C ALA A 150 6.53 5.32 15.25
N GLN A 151 7.85 5.42 15.49
CA GLN A 151 8.50 6.46 16.29
C GLN A 151 9.57 7.13 15.43
N VAL A 152 9.26 8.34 14.91
CA VAL A 152 10.09 9.03 13.90
C VAL A 152 10.14 10.54 14.17
N GLU A 153 11.09 11.24 13.56
CA GLU A 153 11.11 12.71 13.63
C GLU A 153 9.97 13.30 12.77
N THR A 154 9.77 12.75 11.57
CA THR A 154 8.74 13.23 10.64
C THR A 154 7.96 12.06 10.05
N CYS A 155 6.63 12.18 10.02
CA CYS A 155 5.76 11.24 9.32
C CYS A 155 4.86 11.98 8.34
N GLU A 156 4.77 11.47 7.10
CA GLU A 156 3.88 11.96 6.06
C GLU A 156 2.93 10.83 5.64
N ILE A 157 1.63 11.12 5.56
CA ILE A 157 0.60 10.13 5.26
C ILE A 157 -0.35 10.66 4.20
N ASP A 158 -0.37 10.00 3.04
CA ASP A 158 -1.29 10.28 1.95
C ASP A 158 -2.27 9.12 1.73
N ALA A 159 -3.56 9.41 1.79
CA ALA A 159 -4.59 8.43 1.52
C ALA A 159 -5.60 8.93 0.49
N SER A 160 -5.90 8.12 -0.53
CA SER A 160 -6.85 8.49 -1.56
C SER A 160 -7.71 7.31 -2.03
N SER A 161 -8.75 7.60 -2.81
CA SER A 161 -9.51 6.57 -3.54
C SER A 161 -9.98 5.41 -2.66
N SER A 162 -10.68 5.72 -1.59
CA SER A 162 -11.23 4.74 -0.62
C SER A 162 -10.18 3.91 0.12
N ALA A 163 -8.93 4.35 0.18
CA ALA A 163 -7.89 3.69 0.95
C ALA A 163 -8.10 3.91 2.46
N LYS A 164 -7.46 3.06 3.26
CA LYS A 164 -7.51 3.16 4.72
C LYS A 164 -6.12 3.04 5.33
N VAL A 165 -5.74 4.03 6.13
CA VAL A 165 -4.53 4.00 6.94
C VAL A 165 -4.91 3.96 8.42
N VAL A 166 -4.28 3.07 9.18
CA VAL A 166 -4.38 3.01 10.65
C VAL A 166 -2.96 3.06 11.19
N ALA A 167 -2.62 4.14 11.87
CA ALA A 167 -1.26 4.36 12.32
C ALA A 167 -1.22 4.82 13.79
N GLN A 168 -0.28 4.25 14.55
CA GLN A 168 0.15 4.78 15.83
C GLN A 168 1.49 5.48 15.62
N ILE A 169 1.50 6.82 15.77
CA ILE A 169 2.65 7.65 15.42
C ILE A 169 3.09 8.47 16.63
N ASP A 170 4.34 8.27 17.01
CA ASP A 170 5.05 9.17 17.92
C ASP A 170 6.07 9.95 17.09
N ALA A 171 5.86 11.27 16.93
CA ALA A 171 6.68 12.09 16.04
C ALA A 171 6.80 13.56 16.49
N ASP A 172 7.86 14.24 16.04
CA ASP A 172 7.94 15.69 16.19
C ASP A 172 6.99 16.39 15.22
N ARG A 173 6.88 15.86 13.99
CA ARG A 173 6.02 16.40 12.94
C ARG A 173 5.23 15.31 12.23
N LEU A 174 3.93 15.53 12.09
CA LEU A 174 3.02 14.69 11.31
C LEU A 174 2.25 15.56 10.32
N GLU A 175 2.26 15.13 9.06
CA GLU A 175 1.40 15.66 8.00
C GLU A 175 0.53 14.52 7.47
N ALA A 176 -0.78 14.75 7.37
CA ALA A 176 -1.69 13.71 6.89
C ALA A 176 -2.77 14.29 5.99
N ASP A 177 -2.81 13.78 4.75
CA ASP A 177 -3.71 14.19 3.70
C ASP A 177 -4.65 13.05 3.31
N ALA A 178 -5.94 13.33 3.30
CA ALA A 178 -6.97 12.37 2.92
C ALA A 178 -7.88 12.94 1.84
N SER A 179 -8.11 12.15 0.78
CA SER A 179 -9.00 12.56 -0.31
C SER A 179 -9.86 11.41 -0.85
N SER A 180 -10.90 11.74 -1.62
CA SER A 180 -11.66 10.74 -2.39
C SER A 180 -12.18 9.55 -1.56
N ALA A 181 -12.93 9.86 -0.50
CA ALA A 181 -13.54 8.89 0.41
C ALA A 181 -12.56 7.97 1.16
N SER A 182 -11.30 8.38 1.31
CA SER A 182 -10.32 7.66 2.13
C SER A 182 -10.50 7.91 3.62
N SER A 183 -9.82 7.12 4.45
CA SER A 183 -9.89 7.24 5.90
C SER A 183 -8.52 7.03 6.54
N ILE A 184 -8.10 7.99 7.37
CA ILE A 184 -6.90 7.89 8.19
C ILE A 184 -7.31 7.89 9.66
N LEU A 185 -6.88 6.88 10.41
CA LEU A 185 -7.06 6.78 11.85
C LEU A 185 -5.70 6.87 12.54
N LEU A 186 -5.53 7.91 13.36
CA LEU A 186 -4.27 8.23 14.03
C LEU A 186 -4.40 8.09 15.54
N GLN A 187 -3.36 7.58 16.16
CA GLN A 187 -3.12 7.53 17.61
C GLN A 187 -1.64 7.84 17.87
N GLY A 188 -1.27 8.15 19.12
CA GLY A 188 0.11 8.36 19.52
C GLY A 188 0.36 9.77 20.08
N ALA A 189 1.60 10.25 20.04
CA ALA A 189 2.02 11.56 20.52
C ALA A 189 2.74 12.34 19.43
N VAL A 190 2.33 13.59 19.17
CA VAL A 190 2.90 14.40 18.09
C VAL A 190 3.01 15.85 18.54
N GLN A 191 4.20 16.47 18.41
CA GLN A 191 4.41 17.86 18.81
C GLN A 191 3.74 18.84 17.84
N LYS A 192 3.78 18.56 16.54
CA LYS A 192 3.18 19.40 15.50
C LYS A 192 2.47 18.55 14.45
N ALA A 193 1.17 18.74 14.29
CA ALA A 193 0.38 18.03 13.30
C ALA A 193 -0.31 18.98 12.32
N VAL A 194 -0.37 18.58 11.03
CA VAL A 194 -1.12 19.26 9.97
C VAL A 194 -2.01 18.23 9.31
N PHE A 195 -3.30 18.52 9.18
CA PHE A 195 -4.28 17.60 8.59
C PHE A 195 -5.08 18.27 7.50
N GLU A 196 -5.16 17.67 6.34
CA GLU A 196 -6.03 18.09 5.25
C GLU A 196 -6.98 16.96 4.84
N ALA A 197 -8.27 17.24 4.76
CA ALA A 197 -9.26 16.26 4.32
C ALA A 197 -10.21 16.87 3.30
N SER A 198 -10.40 16.20 2.17
CA SER A 198 -11.25 16.67 1.08
C SER A 198 -12.10 15.54 0.47
N SER A 199 -13.08 15.89 -0.34
CA SER A 199 -13.83 14.92 -1.17
C SER A 199 -14.39 13.72 -0.38
N ALA A 200 -15.10 14.01 0.73
CA ALA A 200 -15.70 13.02 1.63
C ALA A 200 -14.71 12.08 2.33
N ALA A 201 -13.42 12.46 2.41
CA ALA A 201 -12.44 11.72 3.20
C ALA A 201 -12.54 12.09 4.70
N SER A 202 -11.89 11.32 5.55
CA SER A 202 -11.89 11.54 6.99
C SER A 202 -10.52 11.26 7.62
N ILE A 203 -10.10 12.14 8.54
CA ILE A 203 -8.96 11.94 9.42
C ILE A 203 -9.46 11.95 10.84
N ALA A 204 -9.25 10.86 11.58
CA ALA A 204 -9.63 10.73 12.98
C ALA A 204 -8.40 10.59 13.87
N ALA A 205 -8.08 11.64 14.64
CA ALA A 205 -6.93 11.71 15.55
C ALA A 205 -7.40 11.71 17.01
N ARG A 206 -8.14 10.67 17.42
CA ARG A 206 -8.87 10.65 18.69
C ARG A 206 -8.02 10.51 19.96
N LYS A 207 -6.78 10.10 19.83
CA LYS A 207 -5.84 9.87 20.94
C LYS A 207 -4.46 10.37 20.56
N LEU A 208 -4.39 11.53 19.93
CA LEU A 208 -3.14 12.20 19.68
C LEU A 208 -2.86 13.12 20.88
N GLY A 209 -1.84 12.79 21.68
CA GLY A 209 -1.31 13.63 22.74
C GLY A 209 -0.31 14.63 22.18
N ALA A 210 -0.11 15.74 22.89
CA ALA A 210 0.96 16.71 22.64
C ALA A 210 2.12 16.47 23.61
#